data_cdb7e9fc0e3031b652bfb855c24ddfc3
#
_entry.id   cdb7e9fc0e3031b652bfb855c24ddfc3
#
_cell.length_a   1.000
_cell.length_b   1.000
_cell.length_c   1.000
_cell.angle_alpha   90.00
_cell.angle_beta   90.00
_cell.angle_gamma   90.00
#
_symmetry.space_group_name_H-M   'P 1'
#
loop_
_entity.id
_entity.type
_entity.pdbx_description
1 polymer ?
#
loop_
_entity_poly.entity_id
_entity_poly.type
_entity_poly.pdbx_seq_one_letter_code
_entity_poly.pdbx_strand_id
1 'polypeptide(L)'
;MLNKVEFLVFFGMVEFSYKNEGSRMVVLRCIGPSNFFLERVLFPTDILTFMAPNDSRVEIWGNELYGPKLEAVSYTHLTLPTIYSV
;
A
#
# COMPACT_ATOMS: atom_id res chain seq x y z
N MET A 1 10.35 2.04 10.78
CA MET A 1 10.88 2.81 9.67
C MET A 1 9.81 3.03 8.63
N LEU A 2 9.76 4.21 8.08
CA LEU A 2 8.77 4.51 7.06
C LEU A 2 9.23 4.01 5.71
N ASN A 3 8.32 3.42 4.97
CA ASN A 3 8.58 3.03 3.61
C ASN A 3 8.61 4.27 2.73
N LYS A 4 9.47 4.25 1.75
CA LYS A 4 9.52 5.33 0.79
C LYS A 4 8.30 5.27 -0.10
N VAL A 5 7.58 6.38 -0.18
CA VAL A 5 6.42 6.51 -1.05
C VAL A 5 6.72 7.60 -2.06
N GLU A 6 6.59 7.29 -3.32
CA GLU A 6 6.77 8.23 -4.40
C GLU A 6 5.48 8.32 -5.19
N PHE A 7 5.10 9.55 -5.55
CA PHE A 7 3.89 9.81 -6.30
C PHE A 7 4.24 10.44 -7.63
N LEU A 8 3.82 9.77 -8.68
CA LEU A 8 3.90 10.28 -10.03
C LEU A 8 2.51 10.20 -10.62
N VAL A 9 1.95 11.34 -10.98
CA VAL A 9 0.61 11.39 -11.58
C VAL A 9 0.73 11.18 -13.07
N PHE A 10 -0.04 10.24 -13.59
CA PHE A 10 -0.05 9.94 -15.00
C PHE A 10 -1.47 9.57 -15.43
N PHE A 11 -2.12 10.44 -16.19
CA PHE A 11 -3.50 10.24 -16.65
C PHE A 11 -4.48 9.92 -15.52
N GLY A 12 -4.40 10.66 -14.42
CA GLY A 12 -5.28 10.43 -13.28
C GLY A 12 -4.90 9.24 -12.43
N MET A 13 -3.82 8.57 -12.74
CA MET A 13 -3.27 7.47 -11.95
C MET A 13 -2.08 7.97 -11.14
N VAL A 14 -1.88 7.33 -10.01
CA VAL A 14 -0.77 7.64 -9.10
C VAL A 14 0.08 6.40 -8.96
N GLU A 15 1.39 6.56 -9.11
CA GLU A 15 2.31 5.47 -8.83
C GLU A 15 2.55 5.37 -7.33
N PHE A 16 2.38 4.18 -6.80
CA PHE A 16 2.59 3.88 -5.40
C PHE A 16 3.63 2.78 -5.27
N SER A 17 4.58 2.96 -4.37
CA SER A 17 5.62 1.97 -4.13
C SER A 17 5.69 1.64 -2.65
N TYR A 18 5.75 0.35 -2.34
CA TYR A 18 5.82 -0.11 -0.95
C TYR A 18 6.81 -1.25 -0.83
N LYS A 19 7.65 -1.18 0.20
CA LYS A 19 8.57 -2.26 0.54
C LYS A 19 8.16 -2.85 1.90
N ASN A 20 8.08 -4.17 1.96
CA ASN A 20 7.89 -4.85 3.24
C ASN A 20 9.22 -4.89 3.98
N GLU A 21 9.39 -4.00 4.95
CA GLU A 21 10.60 -3.95 5.75
C GLU A 21 10.49 -4.74 7.05
N GLY A 22 9.37 -5.42 7.25
CA GLY A 22 9.18 -6.27 8.41
C GLY A 22 9.83 -7.64 8.25
N SER A 23 9.68 -8.44 9.27
CA SER A 23 10.22 -9.80 9.29
C SER A 23 9.19 -10.85 8.90
N ARG A 24 7.96 -10.43 8.62
CA ARG A 24 6.86 -11.33 8.29
C ARG A 24 6.19 -10.91 7.00
N MET A 25 5.51 -11.86 6.38
CA MET A 25 4.68 -11.64 5.23
C MET A 25 3.55 -10.65 5.56
N VAL A 26 3.25 -9.78 4.59
CA VAL A 26 2.08 -8.91 4.69
C VAL A 26 1.26 -9.03 3.41
N VAL A 27 0.01 -8.60 3.48
CA VAL A 27 -0.86 -8.48 2.32
C VAL A 27 -1.12 -7.00 2.10
N LEU A 28 -0.78 -6.53 0.91
CA LEU A 28 -1.12 -5.18 0.49
C LEU A 28 -2.43 -5.24 -0.29
N ARG A 29 -3.37 -4.40 0.09
CA ARG A 29 -4.67 -4.30 -0.58
C ARG A 29 -4.90 -2.85 -0.96
N CYS A 30 -5.22 -2.62 -2.22
CA CYS A 30 -5.53 -1.29 -2.72
C CYS A 30 -6.95 -1.28 -3.26
N ILE A 31 -7.76 -0.36 -2.77
CA ILE A 31 -9.17 -0.23 -3.14
C ILE A 31 -9.38 1.19 -3.60
N GLY A 32 -9.88 1.35 -4.79
CA GLY A 32 -10.02 2.67 -5.36
C GLY A 32 -11.36 2.91 -6.04
N PRO A 33 -11.51 4.12 -6.62
CA PRO A 33 -12.69 4.45 -7.39
C PRO A 33 -12.84 3.56 -8.61
N SER A 34 -14.06 3.50 -9.15
CA SER A 34 -14.37 2.72 -10.35
C SER A 34 -14.04 1.24 -10.21
N ASN A 35 -14.26 0.71 -9.00
CA ASN A 35 -14.04 -0.70 -8.69
C ASN A 35 -12.60 -1.16 -8.83
N PHE A 36 -11.64 -0.25 -8.75
CA PHE A 36 -10.25 -0.63 -8.77
C PHE A 36 -9.91 -1.46 -7.54
N PHE A 37 -9.26 -2.59 -7.75
CA PHE A 37 -8.84 -3.46 -6.66
C PHE A 37 -7.56 -4.16 -7.01
N LEU A 38 -6.61 -4.14 -6.09
CA LEU A 38 -5.35 -4.87 -6.21
C LEU A 38 -5.04 -5.49 -4.86
N GLU A 39 -4.61 -6.76 -4.89
CA GLU A 39 -4.17 -7.43 -3.68
C GLU A 39 -2.92 -8.24 -3.99
N ARG A 40 -1.90 -8.11 -3.16
CA ARG A 40 -0.62 -8.81 -3.32
C ARG A 40 -0.09 -9.23 -1.98
N VAL A 41 0.53 -10.40 -1.96
CA VAL A 41 1.29 -10.88 -0.82
C VAL A 41 2.73 -10.42 -0.99
N LEU A 42 3.29 -9.84 0.07
CA LEU A 42 4.66 -9.36 0.06
C LEU A 42 5.42 -10.05 1.18
N PHE A 43 6.46 -10.77 0.79
CA PHE A 43 7.37 -11.37 1.76
C PHE A 43 8.37 -10.33 2.25
N PRO A 44 9.10 -10.59 3.34
CA PRO A 44 10.11 -9.65 3.80
C PRO A 44 11.06 -9.26 2.67
N THR A 45 11.33 -7.99 2.58
CA THR A 45 12.17 -7.32 1.57
C THR A 45 11.54 -7.17 0.20
N ASP A 46 10.37 -7.75 -0.05
CA ASP A 46 9.68 -7.55 -1.32
C ASP A 46 9.27 -6.09 -1.50
N ILE A 47 9.37 -5.63 -2.73
CA ILE A 47 8.94 -4.30 -3.14
C ILE A 47 7.85 -4.45 -4.19
N LEU A 48 6.76 -3.70 -4.02
CA LEU A 48 5.70 -3.64 -5.00
C LEU A 48 5.54 -2.20 -5.47
N THR A 49 5.56 -2.02 -6.77
CA THR A 49 5.26 -0.74 -7.40
C THR A 49 4.08 -0.93 -8.33
N PHE A 50 3.08 -0.07 -8.22
CA PHE A 50 1.88 -0.20 -9.03
C PHE A 50 1.23 1.16 -9.25
N MET A 51 0.36 1.21 -10.27
CA MET A 51 -0.43 2.40 -10.57
C MET A 51 -1.83 2.20 -10.02
N ALA A 52 -2.37 3.23 -9.40
CA ALA A 52 -3.73 3.19 -8.88
C ALA A 52 -4.42 4.54 -9.15
N PRO A 53 -5.76 4.54 -9.23
CA PRO A 53 -6.48 5.80 -9.36
C PRO A 53 -6.20 6.72 -8.17
N ASN A 54 -6.27 8.02 -8.41
CA ASN A 54 -6.21 8.98 -7.32
C ASN A 54 -7.30 8.68 -6.30
N ASP A 55 -7.02 8.92 -5.04
CA ASP A 55 -7.93 8.65 -3.92
C ASP A 55 -8.17 7.16 -3.64
N SER A 56 -7.27 6.30 -4.06
CA SER A 56 -7.32 4.90 -3.64
C SER A 56 -6.79 4.75 -2.23
N ARG A 57 -7.36 3.80 -1.51
CA ARG A 57 -6.92 3.44 -0.17
C ARG A 57 -6.00 2.24 -0.25
N VAL A 58 -4.80 2.35 0.33
CA VAL A 58 -3.85 1.26 0.40
C VAL A 58 -3.78 0.78 1.85
N GLU A 59 -3.99 -0.51 2.03
CA GLU A 59 -3.97 -1.15 3.35
C GLU A 59 -2.89 -2.20 3.39
N ILE A 60 -2.18 -2.26 4.51
CA ILE A 60 -1.18 -3.29 4.76
C ILE A 60 -1.69 -4.14 5.91
N TRP A 61 -1.88 -5.42 5.62
CA TRP A 61 -2.39 -6.38 6.59
C TRP A 61 -1.31 -7.36 6.98
N GLY A 62 -1.06 -7.46 8.28
CA GLY A 62 -0.19 -8.50 8.82
C GLY A 62 -0.98 -9.75 9.16
N ASN A 63 -0.28 -10.85 9.33
CA ASN A 63 -0.87 -12.12 9.74
C ASN A 63 -0.40 -12.42 11.16
N GLU A 64 -1.32 -12.32 12.10
CA GLU A 64 -1.04 -12.58 13.49
C GLU A 64 -1.67 -13.90 13.95
N LEU A 65 -1.32 -14.31 15.17
CA LEU A 65 -1.81 -15.57 15.72
C LEU A 65 -3.34 -15.66 15.73
N TYR A 66 -4.00 -14.54 15.93
CA TYR A 66 -5.46 -14.49 16.02
C TYR A 66 -6.12 -13.97 14.76
N GLY A 67 -5.41 -13.97 13.66
CA GLY A 67 -5.94 -13.55 12.37
C GLY A 67 -5.26 -12.31 11.79
N PRO A 68 -5.76 -11.81 10.66
CA PRO A 68 -5.15 -10.66 10.01
C PRO A 68 -5.33 -9.40 10.85
N LYS A 69 -4.33 -8.54 10.80
CA LYS A 69 -4.33 -7.27 11.50
C LYS A 69 -3.93 -6.17 10.55
N LEU A 70 -4.72 -5.10 10.50
CA LEU A 70 -4.39 -3.92 9.71
C LEU A 70 -3.22 -3.20 10.38
N GLU A 71 -2.10 -3.09 9.66
CA GLU A 71 -0.87 -2.51 10.21
C GLU A 71 -0.60 -1.10 9.72
N ALA A 72 -1.07 -0.76 8.54
CA ALA A 72 -0.85 0.56 7.99
C ALA A 72 -1.91 0.89 6.97
N VAL A 73 -2.20 2.19 6.83
CA VAL A 73 -3.13 2.70 5.83
C VAL A 73 -2.53 3.93 5.19
N SER A 74 -2.69 4.04 3.90
CA SER A 74 -2.28 5.22 3.15
C SER A 74 -3.29 5.48 2.04
N TYR A 75 -3.28 6.71 1.53
CA TYR A 75 -4.16 7.10 0.44
C TYR A 75 -3.32 7.62 -0.71
N THR A 76 -3.69 7.22 -1.92
CA THR A 76 -3.03 7.69 -3.13
C THR A 76 -3.70 9.00 -3.55
N HIS A 77 -3.11 10.12 -3.23
CA HIS A 77 -3.64 11.41 -3.68
C HIS A 77 -2.51 12.35 -4.05
N LEU A 78 -2.90 13.47 -4.66
CA LEU A 78 -1.93 14.36 -5.29
C LEU A 78 -1.06 15.14 -4.32
N THR A 79 -1.49 15.27 -3.08
CA THR A 79 -0.68 15.92 -2.06
C THR A 79 0.23 14.90 -1.41
N LEU A 80 1.14 15.37 -0.58
CA LEU A 80 2.11 14.49 0.05
C LEU A 80 1.42 13.32 0.73
N PRO A 81 1.78 12.12 0.36
CA PRO A 81 1.20 10.93 0.97
C PRO A 81 1.77 10.71 2.35
N THR A 82 0.97 10.10 3.18
CA THR A 82 1.43 9.69 4.50
C THR A 82 1.07 8.24 4.70
N ILE A 83 2.06 7.45 5.09
CA ILE A 83 1.85 6.07 5.47
C ILE A 83 1.94 6.00 6.98
N TYR A 84 0.93 5.45 7.60
CA TYR A 84 0.90 5.24 9.03
C TYR A 84 1.18 3.77 9.29
N SER A 85 2.39 3.49 9.75
CA SER A 85 2.75 2.15 10.18
C SER A 85 2.48 1.99 11.67
N VAL A 86 1.97 0.88 11.99
CA VAL A 86 1.67 0.54 13.38
C VAL A 86 2.69 -0.44 13.89
#